data_9e1e81bb0ab8f48181b9aad11b0cc755
#
_entry.id   9e1e81bb0ab8f48181b9aad11b0cc755
#
_cell.length_a   1.000
_cell.length_b   1.000
_cell.length_c   1.000
_cell.angle_alpha   90.00
_cell.angle_beta   90.00
_cell.angle_gamma   90.00
#
_symmetry.space_group_name_H-M   'P 1'
#
loop_
_entity.id
_entity.type
_entity.pdbx_description
1 polymer ?
#
loop_
_entity_poly.entity_id
_entity_poly.type
_entity_poly.pdbx_seq_one_letter_code
_entity_poly.pdbx_strand_id
1 'polypeptide(L)'
;MRVITWNCGGGLRKKLDIIESFKADILVIQEAEDPALSTIAYRDWASNYLWVGTNKNKGIGVFSKYPLRSLNWNAEYSIAGIAHSKAKWKTSDLETFLPFECNGQVYLAVWTKSGGTDSAFSYIGQFWKFLQLHKADIKRNDCIILGDFNSNVRWDKHDAWWRHTEVVEELEQLKFGSLYHHQFNEAQGVESEPTFFHQYNLNKAYHIDYVFMPNHLLGT
;
A
#
# COMPACT_ATOMS: atom_id res chain seq x y z
N MET A 1 -15.56 -0.97 -12.41
CA MET A 1 -14.73 0.16 -11.92
C MET A 1 -13.27 -0.22 -12.07
N ARG A 2 -12.46 0.65 -12.69
CA ARG A 2 -11.02 0.39 -12.92
C ARG A 2 -10.19 1.10 -11.85
N VAL A 3 -9.49 0.33 -11.02
CA VAL A 3 -8.61 0.82 -9.96
C VAL A 3 -7.17 0.51 -10.35
N ILE A 4 -6.28 1.49 -10.20
CA ILE A 4 -4.85 1.35 -10.53
C ILE A 4 -4.02 1.80 -9.34
N THR A 5 -3.00 1.02 -8.99
CA THR A 5 -1.93 1.46 -8.10
C THR A 5 -0.63 1.59 -8.89
N TRP A 6 0.16 2.63 -8.57
CA TRP A 6 1.43 2.91 -9.25
C TRP A 6 2.36 3.76 -8.39
N ASN A 7 3.56 3.28 -8.13
CA ASN A 7 4.61 4.13 -7.59
C ASN A 7 5.18 4.98 -8.74
N CYS A 8 4.89 6.28 -8.72
CA CYS A 8 5.27 7.18 -9.81
C CYS A 8 6.75 7.63 -9.77
N GLY A 9 7.52 7.27 -8.74
CA GLY A 9 8.91 7.72 -8.58
C GLY A 9 9.07 9.22 -8.42
N GLY A 10 8.06 9.90 -7.87
CA GLY A 10 8.01 11.35 -7.70
C GLY A 10 7.67 12.13 -8.97
N GLY A 11 7.41 13.43 -8.82
CA GLY A 11 7.14 14.34 -9.93
C GLY A 11 5.85 14.05 -10.68
N LEU A 12 4.80 13.58 -10.00
CA LEU A 12 3.52 13.19 -10.61
C LEU A 12 2.93 14.28 -11.50
N ARG A 13 3.05 15.56 -11.09
CA ARG A 13 2.60 16.72 -11.88
C ARG A 13 3.17 16.81 -13.31
N LYS A 14 4.25 16.08 -13.59
CA LYS A 14 4.90 16.01 -14.91
C LYS A 14 4.50 14.77 -15.71
N LYS A 15 3.60 13.95 -15.17
CA LYS A 15 3.22 12.62 -15.70
C LYS A 15 1.71 12.49 -15.91
N LEU A 16 0.99 13.61 -15.93
CA LEU A 16 -0.48 13.61 -15.99
C LEU A 16 -0.99 12.95 -17.27
N ASP A 17 -0.38 13.21 -18.42
CA ASP A 17 -0.74 12.58 -19.70
C ASP A 17 -0.64 11.05 -19.64
N ILE A 18 0.40 10.54 -18.93
CA ILE A 18 0.57 9.09 -18.72
C ILE A 18 -0.59 8.55 -17.88
N ILE A 19 -0.91 9.23 -16.79
CA ILE A 19 -2.00 8.84 -15.88
C ILE A 19 -3.35 8.86 -16.58
N GLU A 20 -3.64 9.87 -17.39
CA GLU A 20 -4.89 9.98 -18.15
C GLU A 20 -5.05 8.82 -19.14
N SER A 21 -3.94 8.35 -19.72
CA SER A 21 -3.95 7.20 -20.64
C SER A 21 -4.44 5.91 -19.96
N PHE A 22 -4.30 5.78 -18.66
CA PHE A 22 -4.75 4.62 -17.89
C PHE A 22 -6.28 4.50 -17.82
N LYS A 23 -7.01 5.60 -18.04
CA LYS A 23 -8.48 5.67 -17.99
C LYS A 23 -9.05 5.04 -16.71
N ALA A 24 -8.34 5.26 -15.58
CA ALA A 24 -8.74 4.75 -14.30
C ALA A 24 -9.95 5.51 -13.72
N ASP A 25 -10.70 4.84 -12.87
CA ASP A 25 -11.75 5.45 -12.07
C ASP A 25 -11.21 5.87 -10.70
N ILE A 26 -10.26 5.08 -10.15
CA ILE A 26 -9.51 5.37 -8.93
C ILE A 26 -8.02 5.14 -9.22
N LEU A 27 -7.20 6.08 -8.79
CA LEU A 27 -5.74 6.01 -8.84
C LEU A 27 -5.19 6.06 -7.43
N VAL A 28 -4.35 5.10 -7.07
CA VAL A 28 -3.60 5.06 -5.81
C VAL A 28 -2.13 5.20 -6.15
N ILE A 29 -1.59 6.41 -5.97
CA ILE A 29 -0.25 6.76 -6.45
C ILE A 29 0.70 6.95 -5.28
N GLN A 30 1.74 6.12 -5.22
CA GLN A 30 2.83 6.27 -4.27
C GLN A 30 3.86 7.26 -4.81
N GLU A 31 4.58 7.91 -3.91
CA GLU A 31 5.52 9.01 -4.18
C GLU A 31 4.89 10.23 -4.86
N ALA A 32 3.57 10.42 -4.74
CA ALA A 32 2.87 11.59 -5.25
C ALA A 32 3.17 12.83 -4.41
N GLU A 33 3.28 13.98 -5.09
CA GLU A 33 3.32 15.27 -4.40
C GLU A 33 1.93 15.63 -3.84
N ASP A 34 1.90 16.46 -2.78
CA ASP A 34 0.65 17.03 -2.28
C ASP A 34 0.09 18.04 -3.31
N PRO A 35 -1.09 17.78 -3.88
CA PRO A 35 -1.70 18.71 -4.84
C PRO A 35 -1.93 20.12 -4.26
N ALA A 36 -2.29 20.22 -2.98
CA ALA A 36 -2.54 21.52 -2.32
C ALA A 36 -1.31 22.43 -2.29
N LEU A 37 -0.12 21.84 -2.27
CA LEU A 37 1.17 22.53 -2.15
C LEU A 37 2.01 22.47 -3.44
N SER A 38 1.39 22.17 -4.59
CA SER A 38 2.04 21.98 -5.88
C SER A 38 1.60 23.05 -6.91
N THR A 39 1.77 22.76 -8.21
CA THR A 39 1.40 23.68 -9.29
C THR A 39 -0.12 23.81 -9.44
N ILE A 40 -0.59 24.94 -9.97
CA ILE A 40 -2.01 25.19 -10.23
C ILE A 40 -2.59 24.08 -11.12
N ALA A 41 -1.94 23.76 -12.24
CA ALA A 41 -2.38 22.72 -13.15
C ALA A 41 -2.55 21.33 -12.49
N TYR A 42 -1.62 20.95 -11.60
CA TYR A 42 -1.73 19.69 -10.88
C TYR A 42 -2.86 19.71 -9.85
N ARG A 43 -3.03 20.81 -9.13
CA ARG A 43 -4.13 21.00 -8.18
C ARG A 43 -5.49 20.96 -8.88
N ASP A 44 -5.62 21.60 -10.03
CA ASP A 44 -6.87 21.64 -10.80
C ASP A 44 -7.19 20.23 -11.38
N TRP A 45 -6.18 19.50 -11.84
CA TRP A 45 -6.31 18.11 -12.24
C TRP A 45 -6.77 17.23 -11.07
N ALA A 46 -6.17 17.41 -9.89
CA ALA A 46 -6.47 16.66 -8.67
C ALA A 46 -7.74 17.17 -7.96
N SER A 47 -8.82 17.41 -8.70
CA SER A 47 -10.04 18.05 -8.18
C SER A 47 -10.73 17.26 -7.07
N ASN A 48 -10.58 15.94 -7.02
CA ASN A 48 -11.13 15.05 -6.00
C ASN A 48 -10.06 14.04 -5.58
N TYR A 49 -9.44 14.30 -4.42
CA TYR A 49 -8.33 13.49 -3.93
C TYR A 49 -8.27 13.41 -2.41
N LEU A 50 -7.55 12.41 -1.94
CA LEU A 50 -7.00 12.32 -0.59
C LEU A 50 -5.48 12.23 -0.70
N TRP A 51 -4.77 12.74 0.31
CA TRP A 51 -3.32 12.67 0.33
C TRP A 51 -2.81 12.49 1.76
N VAL A 52 -1.75 11.68 1.92
CA VAL A 52 -1.01 11.50 3.18
C VAL A 52 0.48 11.42 2.91
N GLY A 53 1.26 12.11 3.71
CA GLY A 53 2.72 12.07 3.62
C GLY A 53 3.38 12.98 4.65
N THR A 54 4.67 12.79 4.89
CA THR A 54 5.46 13.58 5.85
C THR A 54 6.10 14.81 5.25
N ASN A 55 6.19 14.87 3.94
CA ASN A 55 6.63 16.08 3.24
C ASN A 55 5.85 16.23 1.92
N LYS A 56 5.63 17.45 1.49
CA LYS A 56 4.82 17.80 0.32
C LYS A 56 5.25 17.16 -1.01
N ASN A 57 6.46 16.65 -1.09
CA ASN A 57 7.01 16.16 -2.36
C ASN A 57 6.79 14.65 -2.54
N LYS A 58 6.48 13.91 -1.47
CA LYS A 58 6.32 12.46 -1.52
C LYS A 58 5.33 11.97 -0.47
N GLY A 59 4.27 11.37 -0.93
CA GLY A 59 3.23 10.75 -0.12
C GLY A 59 2.44 9.74 -0.92
N ILE A 60 1.29 9.32 -0.39
CA ILE A 60 0.27 8.60 -1.13
C ILE A 60 -0.80 9.58 -1.55
N GLY A 61 -1.07 9.69 -2.85
CA GLY A 61 -2.23 10.37 -3.41
C GLY A 61 -3.27 9.36 -3.88
N VAL A 62 -4.51 9.54 -3.47
CA VAL A 62 -5.66 8.82 -4.01
C VAL A 62 -6.50 9.82 -4.80
N PHE A 63 -6.69 9.56 -6.09
CA PHE A 63 -7.45 10.43 -7.00
C PHE A 63 -8.61 9.65 -7.59
N SER A 64 -9.77 10.25 -7.71
CA SER A 64 -10.97 9.52 -8.16
C SER A 64 -11.94 10.41 -8.94
N LYS A 65 -12.67 9.79 -9.87
CA LYS A 65 -13.82 10.38 -10.53
C LYS A 65 -15.06 10.45 -9.61
N TYR A 66 -15.04 9.67 -8.52
CA TYR A 66 -16.15 9.54 -7.57
C TYR A 66 -15.78 10.15 -6.22
N PRO A 67 -16.74 10.54 -5.40
CA PRO A 67 -16.47 11.05 -4.06
C PRO A 67 -15.61 10.09 -3.23
N LEU A 68 -14.62 10.65 -2.56
CA LEU A 68 -13.72 9.95 -1.66
C LEU A 68 -14.02 10.31 -0.21
N ARG A 69 -13.99 9.34 0.68
CA ARG A 69 -14.09 9.53 2.12
C ARG A 69 -12.91 8.91 2.83
N SER A 70 -12.08 9.72 3.48
CA SER A 70 -11.02 9.21 4.35
C SER A 70 -11.63 8.50 5.57
N LEU A 71 -11.06 7.37 5.95
CA LEU A 71 -11.44 6.63 7.14
C LEU A 71 -10.39 6.84 8.22
N ASN A 72 -10.85 7.27 9.40
CA ASN A 72 -9.97 7.51 10.53
C ASN A 72 -9.87 6.25 11.40
N TRP A 73 -9.02 5.31 10.97
CA TRP A 73 -8.68 4.14 11.79
C TRP A 73 -7.64 4.53 12.83
N ASN A 74 -7.93 4.24 14.09
CA ASN A 74 -7.05 4.57 15.20
C ASN A 74 -7.04 3.42 16.21
N ALA A 75 -5.86 2.88 16.49
CA ALA A 75 -5.66 1.78 17.40
C ALA A 75 -4.25 1.82 18.00
N GLU A 76 -4.10 1.12 19.13
CA GLU A 76 -2.82 0.89 19.78
C GLU A 76 -2.59 -0.61 19.93
N TYR A 77 -1.34 -1.04 19.83
CA TYR A 77 -0.93 -2.42 19.97
C TYR A 77 0.28 -2.54 20.89
N SER A 78 0.32 -3.60 21.67
CA SER A 78 1.51 -3.96 22.44
C SER A 78 1.70 -5.47 22.43
N ILE A 79 2.95 -5.91 22.32
CA ILE A 79 3.30 -7.32 22.48
C ILE A 79 3.25 -7.63 23.98
N ALA A 80 2.37 -8.55 24.37
CA ALA A 80 2.19 -8.92 25.78
C ALA A 80 3.50 -9.47 26.38
N GLY A 81 3.81 -9.01 27.60
CA GLY A 81 5.00 -9.47 28.34
C GLY A 81 6.31 -8.81 27.95
N ILE A 82 6.32 -7.92 26.96
CA ILE A 82 7.53 -7.19 26.55
C ILE A 82 7.41 -5.71 26.91
N ALA A 83 8.17 -5.27 27.89
CA ALA A 83 8.20 -3.86 28.33
C ALA A 83 9.23 -3.03 27.56
N HIS A 84 9.16 -3.04 26.22
CA HIS A 84 10.08 -2.30 25.37
C HIS A 84 9.33 -1.34 24.44
N SER A 85 9.88 -0.16 24.15
CA SER A 85 9.25 0.84 23.27
C SER A 85 8.91 0.32 21.87
N LYS A 86 9.74 -0.59 21.33
CA LYS A 86 9.50 -1.22 20.03
C LYS A 86 8.38 -2.26 20.03
N ALA A 87 7.96 -2.72 21.23
CA ALA A 87 6.87 -3.67 21.39
C ALA A 87 5.50 -3.00 21.52
N LYS A 88 5.46 -1.67 21.44
CA LYS A 88 4.24 -0.87 21.49
C LYS A 88 4.24 0.13 20.36
N TRP A 89 3.12 0.25 19.66
CA TRP A 89 2.92 1.25 18.62
C TRP A 89 1.44 1.56 18.43
N LYS A 90 1.17 2.66 17.79
CA LYS A 90 -0.18 3.12 17.45
C LYS A 90 -0.25 3.53 15.99
N THR A 91 -1.46 3.68 15.47
CA THR A 91 -1.67 4.05 14.07
C THR A 91 -0.93 5.31 13.66
N SER A 92 -0.88 6.32 14.53
CA SER A 92 -0.18 7.59 14.25
C SER A 92 1.35 7.47 14.14
N ASP A 93 1.94 6.34 14.52
CA ASP A 93 3.37 6.07 14.37
C ASP A 93 3.69 5.51 12.98
N LEU A 94 2.65 5.15 12.21
CA LEU A 94 2.75 4.55 10.89
C LEU A 94 2.29 5.56 9.84
N GLU A 95 3.24 6.06 9.09
CA GLU A 95 3.01 6.96 7.98
C GLU A 95 2.63 6.16 6.73
N THR A 96 2.07 6.81 5.73
CA THR A 96 1.87 6.21 4.39
C THR A 96 0.99 4.95 4.35
N PHE A 97 -0.06 4.97 5.17
CA PHE A 97 -1.22 4.09 5.12
C PHE A 97 -2.47 4.95 5.09
N LEU A 98 -3.28 4.80 4.05
CA LEU A 98 -4.47 5.64 3.86
C LEU A 98 -5.71 4.78 3.64
N PRO A 99 -6.48 4.46 4.70
CA PRO A 99 -7.77 3.82 4.54
C PRO A 99 -8.80 4.83 4.03
N PHE A 100 -9.55 4.44 2.99
CA PHE A 100 -10.56 5.30 2.39
C PHE A 100 -11.73 4.49 1.83
N GLU A 101 -12.84 5.16 1.59
CA GLU A 101 -14.02 4.60 0.93
C GLU A 101 -14.31 5.33 -0.37
N CYS A 102 -14.69 4.58 -1.37
CA CYS A 102 -15.19 5.08 -2.66
C CYS A 102 -16.31 4.15 -3.17
N ASN A 103 -17.45 4.71 -3.48
CA ASN A 103 -18.64 3.97 -3.98
C ASN A 103 -19.04 2.76 -3.10
N GLY A 104 -18.97 2.90 -1.77
CA GLY A 104 -19.35 1.84 -0.83
C GLY A 104 -18.30 0.74 -0.64
N GLN A 105 -17.19 0.77 -1.38
CA GLN A 105 -16.05 -0.14 -1.19
C GLN A 105 -14.96 0.53 -0.36
N VAL A 106 -14.44 -0.19 0.62
CA VAL A 106 -13.31 0.25 1.45
C VAL A 106 -11.99 -0.21 0.85
N TYR A 107 -11.04 0.69 0.83
CA TYR A 107 -9.67 0.47 0.34
C TYR A 107 -8.65 0.87 1.39
N LEU A 108 -7.49 0.25 1.33
CA LEU A 108 -6.29 0.66 2.04
C LEU A 108 -5.16 0.90 1.04
N ALA A 109 -4.81 2.16 0.85
CA ALA A 109 -3.63 2.53 0.07
C ALA A 109 -2.37 2.35 0.91
N VAL A 110 -1.36 1.66 0.36
CA VAL A 110 -0.13 1.27 1.05
C VAL A 110 1.09 1.78 0.30
N TRP A 111 2.02 2.33 1.06
CA TRP A 111 3.39 2.58 0.61
C TRP A 111 4.35 2.33 1.76
N THR A 112 4.95 1.15 1.81
CA THR A 112 5.95 0.86 2.83
C THR A 112 7.31 1.45 2.43
N LYS A 113 8.06 1.90 3.43
CA LYS A 113 9.36 2.53 3.22
C LYS A 113 10.35 2.16 4.33
N SER A 114 11.57 2.62 4.20
CA SER A 114 12.57 2.46 5.26
C SER A 114 12.02 3.00 6.60
N GLY A 115 12.19 2.25 7.66
CA GLY A 115 11.71 2.58 9.01
C GLY A 115 12.49 3.69 9.71
N GLY A 116 13.42 4.37 9.02
CA GLY A 116 14.24 5.42 9.63
C GLY A 116 15.01 4.89 10.84
N THR A 117 14.74 5.43 12.03
CA THR A 117 15.36 5.00 13.30
C THR A 117 14.89 3.63 13.78
N ASP A 118 13.74 3.15 13.31
CA ASP A 118 13.21 1.81 13.58
C ASP A 118 13.49 0.85 12.42
N SER A 119 14.78 0.67 12.10
CA SER A 119 15.22 -0.17 10.98
C SER A 119 14.78 -1.64 11.09
N ALA A 120 14.50 -2.12 12.31
CA ALA A 120 14.01 -3.46 12.54
C ALA A 120 12.65 -3.71 11.86
N PHE A 121 11.79 -2.68 11.77
CA PHE A 121 10.48 -2.74 11.13
C PHE A 121 10.42 -1.91 9.84
N SER A 122 11.48 -1.95 9.04
CA SER A 122 11.48 -1.32 7.72
C SER A 122 10.62 -2.09 6.73
N TYR A 123 10.09 -1.38 5.73
CA TYR A 123 9.34 -1.95 4.62
C TYR A 123 8.15 -2.80 5.09
N ILE A 124 8.13 -4.09 4.74
CA ILE A 124 7.03 -5.00 5.10
C ILE A 124 6.73 -5.02 6.61
N GLY A 125 7.73 -4.76 7.45
CA GLY A 125 7.54 -4.65 8.89
C GLY A 125 6.60 -3.51 9.30
N GLN A 126 6.54 -2.42 8.53
CA GLN A 126 5.56 -1.34 8.76
C GLN A 126 4.14 -1.81 8.45
N PHE A 127 3.96 -2.55 7.35
CA PHE A 127 2.65 -3.11 7.02
C PHE A 127 2.25 -4.19 8.03
N TRP A 128 3.17 -5.04 8.47
CA TRP A 128 2.91 -6.00 9.55
C TRP A 128 2.41 -5.28 10.82
N LYS A 129 3.06 -4.20 11.25
CA LYS A 129 2.58 -3.38 12.37
C LYS A 129 1.15 -2.84 12.14
N PHE A 130 0.89 -2.32 10.94
CA PHE A 130 -0.44 -1.82 10.57
C PHE A 130 -1.50 -2.94 10.60
N LEU A 131 -1.14 -4.13 10.11
CA LEU A 131 -2.00 -5.30 10.13
C LEU A 131 -2.35 -5.73 11.55
N GLN A 132 -1.38 -5.74 12.49
CA GLN A 132 -1.66 -6.05 13.90
C GLN A 132 -2.66 -5.08 14.54
N LEU A 133 -2.63 -3.81 14.15
CA LEU A 133 -3.57 -2.80 14.62
C LEU A 133 -4.98 -2.99 14.03
N HIS A 134 -5.09 -3.28 12.74
CA HIS A 134 -6.29 -3.06 11.94
C HIS A 134 -6.84 -4.30 11.23
N LYS A 135 -6.34 -5.51 11.51
CA LYS A 135 -6.86 -6.74 10.87
C LYS A 135 -8.36 -6.94 11.05
N ALA A 136 -8.91 -6.50 12.19
CA ALA A 136 -10.35 -6.57 12.42
C ALA A 136 -11.12 -5.56 11.55
N ASP A 137 -10.59 -4.34 11.35
CA ASP A 137 -11.17 -3.32 10.48
C ASP A 137 -11.08 -3.75 9.01
N ILE A 138 -9.92 -4.27 8.60
CA ILE A 138 -9.67 -4.82 7.26
C ILE A 138 -10.71 -5.91 6.93
N LYS A 139 -10.85 -6.89 7.83
CA LYS A 139 -11.78 -8.01 7.64
C LYS A 139 -13.24 -7.56 7.63
N ARG A 140 -13.65 -6.73 8.61
CA ARG A 140 -15.04 -6.27 8.76
C ARG A 140 -15.54 -5.47 7.56
N ASN A 141 -14.66 -4.76 6.89
CA ASN A 141 -15.00 -3.88 5.77
C ASN A 141 -14.72 -4.51 4.40
N ASP A 142 -14.37 -5.78 4.32
CA ASP A 142 -13.94 -6.43 3.06
C ASP A 142 -12.96 -5.54 2.27
N CYS A 143 -11.94 -5.05 2.98
CA CYS A 143 -11.05 -3.99 2.51
C CYS A 143 -10.15 -4.48 1.36
N ILE A 144 -10.11 -3.75 0.25
CA ILE A 144 -9.12 -3.98 -0.82
C ILE A 144 -7.83 -3.24 -0.46
N ILE A 145 -6.74 -3.97 -0.31
CA ILE A 145 -5.42 -3.44 0.09
C ILE A 145 -4.55 -3.37 -1.15
N LEU A 146 -4.04 -2.19 -1.50
CA LEU A 146 -3.25 -2.03 -2.72
C LEU A 146 -2.14 -1.00 -2.58
N GLY A 147 -1.02 -1.24 -3.25
CA GLY A 147 0.11 -0.30 -3.25
C GLY A 147 1.47 -0.96 -3.39
N ASP A 148 2.48 -0.15 -3.09
CA ASP A 148 3.88 -0.54 -3.08
C ASP A 148 4.29 -1.03 -1.68
N PHE A 149 4.50 -2.32 -1.57
CA PHE A 149 4.92 -2.97 -0.32
C PHE A 149 6.44 -2.99 -0.15
N ASN A 150 7.20 -2.61 -1.20
CA ASN A 150 8.65 -2.66 -1.20
C ASN A 150 9.19 -3.98 -0.62
N SER A 151 8.54 -5.08 -0.92
CA SER A 151 8.80 -6.39 -0.32
C SER A 151 8.46 -7.53 -1.26
N ASN A 152 9.19 -8.62 -1.12
CA ASN A 152 8.94 -9.88 -1.80
C ASN A 152 9.51 -11.01 -0.95
N VAL A 153 8.94 -12.21 -0.99
CA VAL A 153 9.41 -13.39 -0.23
C VAL A 153 10.89 -13.71 -0.46
N ARG A 154 11.43 -13.36 -1.62
CA ARG A 154 12.85 -13.53 -1.98
C ARG A 154 13.81 -12.76 -1.06
N TRP A 155 13.31 -11.80 -0.30
CA TRP A 155 14.08 -10.98 0.65
C TRP A 155 13.81 -11.34 2.10
N ASP A 156 13.04 -12.37 2.37
CA ASP A 156 12.73 -12.83 3.72
C ASP A 156 14.01 -13.26 4.45
N LYS A 157 14.17 -12.77 5.68
CA LYS A 157 15.28 -13.12 6.57
C LYS A 157 14.77 -14.01 7.69
N HIS A 158 15.45 -15.11 7.96
CA HIS A 158 15.04 -16.10 8.95
C HIS A 158 14.93 -15.58 10.39
N ASP A 159 15.59 -14.48 10.70
CA ASP A 159 15.62 -13.86 12.02
C ASP A 159 14.55 -12.77 12.23
N ALA A 160 13.76 -12.47 11.21
CA ALA A 160 12.66 -11.52 11.29
C ALA A 160 11.31 -12.25 11.44
N TRP A 161 10.47 -11.76 12.38
CA TRP A 161 9.12 -12.31 12.65
C TRP A 161 7.99 -11.53 11.95
N TRP A 162 8.33 -10.63 11.05
CA TRP A 162 7.42 -9.83 10.19
C TRP A 162 7.86 -9.92 8.75
N ARG A 163 8.20 -11.10 8.28
CA ARG A 163 8.62 -11.33 6.90
C ARG A 163 7.44 -11.21 5.94
N HIS A 164 7.74 -11.11 4.68
CA HIS A 164 6.72 -11.10 3.63
C HIS A 164 5.81 -12.33 3.72
N THR A 165 6.41 -13.50 3.90
CA THR A 165 5.69 -14.77 4.07
C THR A 165 4.66 -14.69 5.19
N GLU A 166 5.03 -14.23 6.40
CA GLU A 166 4.09 -14.16 7.53
C GLU A 166 2.95 -13.16 7.29
N VAL A 167 3.23 -12.05 6.61
CA VAL A 167 2.19 -11.09 6.25
C VAL A 167 1.19 -11.72 5.28
N VAL A 168 1.66 -12.48 4.28
CA VAL A 168 0.79 -13.20 3.35
C VAL A 168 -0.03 -14.26 4.09
N GLU A 169 0.61 -15.06 4.96
CA GLU A 169 -0.07 -16.08 5.77
C GLU A 169 -1.14 -15.48 6.69
N GLU A 170 -0.87 -14.33 7.33
CA GLU A 170 -1.87 -13.64 8.16
C GLU A 170 -3.06 -13.13 7.31
N LEU A 171 -2.81 -12.61 6.11
CA LEU A 171 -3.87 -12.22 5.19
C LEU A 171 -4.69 -13.43 4.72
N GLU A 172 -4.06 -14.56 4.43
CA GLU A 172 -4.75 -15.81 4.08
C GLU A 172 -5.64 -16.33 5.22
N GLN A 173 -5.17 -16.24 6.48
CA GLN A 173 -5.99 -16.56 7.65
C GLN A 173 -7.22 -15.65 7.77
N LEU A 174 -7.14 -14.42 7.33
CA LEU A 174 -8.27 -13.49 7.23
C LEU A 174 -9.17 -13.77 6.03
N LYS A 175 -8.80 -14.72 5.15
CA LYS A 175 -9.47 -15.04 3.87
C LYS A 175 -9.27 -13.96 2.81
N PHE A 176 -8.09 -13.39 2.77
CA PHE A 176 -7.62 -12.50 1.72
C PHE A 176 -6.59 -13.21 0.86
N GLY A 177 -6.59 -12.92 -0.44
CA GLY A 177 -5.60 -13.42 -1.39
C GLY A 177 -5.02 -12.31 -2.25
N SER A 178 -3.85 -12.55 -2.81
CA SER A 178 -3.25 -11.67 -3.80
C SER A 178 -3.92 -11.85 -5.15
N LEU A 179 -4.41 -10.75 -5.74
CA LEU A 179 -5.06 -10.75 -7.05
C LEU A 179 -4.13 -11.27 -8.14
N TYR A 180 -2.86 -10.83 -8.13
CA TYR A 180 -1.84 -11.29 -9.08
C TYR A 180 -1.68 -12.81 -9.04
N HIS A 181 -1.40 -13.37 -7.85
CA HIS A 181 -1.15 -14.80 -7.68
C HIS A 181 -2.38 -15.66 -7.97
N HIS A 182 -3.57 -15.13 -7.70
CA HIS A 182 -4.81 -15.78 -8.11
C HIS A 182 -4.97 -15.80 -9.63
N GLN A 183 -4.69 -14.69 -10.31
CA GLN A 183 -4.90 -14.54 -11.75
C GLN A 183 -3.89 -15.34 -12.57
N PHE A 184 -2.61 -15.31 -12.18
CA PHE A 184 -1.52 -15.95 -12.92
C PHE A 184 -1.24 -17.40 -12.44
N ASN A 185 -1.82 -17.82 -11.32
CA ASN A 185 -1.58 -19.12 -10.67
C ASN A 185 -0.08 -19.35 -10.41
N GLU A 186 0.61 -18.31 -9.98
CA GLU A 186 2.03 -18.33 -9.63
C GLU A 186 2.21 -18.27 -8.11
N ALA A 187 3.30 -18.83 -7.60
CA ALA A 187 3.64 -18.75 -6.19
C ALA A 187 4.39 -17.43 -5.89
N GLN A 188 4.35 -17.01 -4.62
CA GLN A 188 5.15 -15.91 -4.12
C GLN A 188 6.65 -16.14 -4.40
N GLY A 189 7.35 -15.13 -4.94
CA GLY A 189 8.78 -15.15 -5.23
C GLY A 189 9.17 -15.69 -6.60
N VAL A 190 8.19 -16.16 -7.40
CA VAL A 190 8.42 -16.64 -8.78
C VAL A 190 7.55 -15.92 -9.80
N GLU A 191 7.13 -14.69 -9.46
CA GLU A 191 6.29 -13.86 -10.29
C GLU A 191 6.96 -13.57 -11.65
N SER A 192 6.24 -13.85 -12.74
CA SER A 192 6.71 -13.64 -14.12
C SER A 192 6.61 -12.18 -14.57
N GLU A 193 5.69 -11.41 -13.97
CA GLU A 193 5.46 -9.99 -14.30
C GLU A 193 6.01 -9.09 -13.19
N PRO A 194 7.23 -8.55 -13.35
CA PRO A 194 7.81 -7.64 -12.37
C PRO A 194 7.12 -6.29 -12.41
N THR A 195 7.00 -5.65 -11.25
CA THR A 195 6.50 -4.28 -11.11
C THR A 195 7.62 -3.27 -10.86
N PHE A 196 8.83 -3.74 -10.53
CA PHE A 196 9.99 -2.92 -10.18
C PHE A 196 11.29 -3.44 -10.79
N PHE A 197 12.10 -2.54 -11.32
CA PHE A 197 13.43 -2.81 -11.86
C PHE A 197 14.48 -2.04 -11.05
N HIS A 198 15.15 -2.72 -10.13
CA HIS A 198 16.11 -2.08 -9.23
C HIS A 198 17.25 -1.42 -10.02
N GLN A 199 17.47 -0.13 -9.78
CA GLN A 199 18.46 0.70 -10.49
C GLN A 199 18.28 0.67 -12.02
N TYR A 200 17.04 0.58 -12.52
CA TYR A 200 16.71 0.47 -13.95
C TYR A 200 17.38 -0.73 -14.65
N ASN A 201 17.73 -1.77 -13.89
CA ASN A 201 18.39 -2.97 -14.40
C ASN A 201 17.37 -4.08 -14.67
N LEU A 202 17.18 -4.46 -15.93
CA LEU A 202 16.23 -5.50 -16.34
C LEU A 202 16.52 -6.87 -15.70
N ASN A 203 17.79 -7.15 -15.33
CA ASN A 203 18.17 -8.38 -14.63
C ASN A 203 17.89 -8.34 -13.11
N LYS A 204 17.41 -7.22 -12.59
CA LYS A 204 17.02 -7.04 -11.19
C LYS A 204 15.55 -6.67 -11.11
N ALA A 205 14.73 -7.50 -11.70
CA ALA A 205 13.29 -7.36 -11.78
C ALA A 205 12.63 -8.05 -10.57
N TYR A 206 11.68 -7.36 -9.93
CA TYR A 206 10.97 -7.81 -8.74
C TYR A 206 9.50 -7.43 -8.82
N HIS A 207 8.64 -8.25 -8.22
CA HIS A 207 7.25 -7.92 -7.98
C HIS A 207 7.12 -7.41 -6.53
N ILE A 208 6.76 -6.14 -6.35
CA ILE A 208 6.70 -5.48 -5.04
C ILE A 208 5.42 -4.68 -4.83
N ASP A 209 4.63 -4.51 -5.89
CA ASP A 209 3.31 -3.88 -5.82
C ASP A 209 2.25 -4.97 -5.82
N TYR A 210 1.35 -4.92 -4.83
CA TYR A 210 0.33 -5.97 -4.65
C TYR A 210 -1.06 -5.38 -4.53
N VAL A 211 -2.05 -6.21 -4.88
CA VAL A 211 -3.44 -6.03 -4.52
C VAL A 211 -3.88 -7.26 -3.73
N PHE A 212 -4.18 -7.10 -2.45
CA PHE A 212 -4.81 -8.12 -1.63
C PHE A 212 -6.27 -7.79 -1.44
N MET A 213 -7.13 -8.77 -1.58
CA MET A 213 -8.58 -8.60 -1.44
C MET A 213 -9.23 -9.84 -0.86
N PRO A 214 -10.46 -9.73 -0.31
CA PRO A 214 -11.23 -10.90 0.14
C PRO A 214 -11.35 -11.96 -0.94
N ASN A 215 -11.18 -13.23 -0.59
CA ASN A 215 -11.21 -14.34 -1.56
C ASN A 215 -12.51 -14.43 -2.34
N HIS A 216 -13.64 -13.99 -1.76
CA HIS A 216 -14.92 -13.97 -2.46
C HIS A 216 -15.03 -12.90 -3.57
N LEU A 217 -14.10 -11.94 -3.59
CA LEU A 217 -13.98 -10.94 -4.65
C LEU A 217 -12.95 -11.32 -5.73
N LEU A 218 -12.12 -12.35 -5.47
CA LEU A 218 -11.20 -12.88 -6.46
C LEU A 218 -12.00 -13.70 -7.49
N GLY A 219 -11.96 -13.33 -8.75
CA GLY A 219 -12.67 -14.04 -9.82
C GLY A 219 -14.07 -13.53 -10.14
N THR A 220 -14.44 -12.35 -9.64
CA THR A 220 -15.70 -11.65 -10.02
C THR A 220 -15.45 -10.61 -11.12
#